data_c646bb749b8006bdcbc4af193921eca9
#
_entry.id   c646bb749b8006bdcbc4af193921eca9
#
_cell.length_a   1.000
_cell.length_b   1.000
_cell.length_c   1.000
_cell.angle_alpha   90.00
_cell.angle_beta   90.00
_cell.angle_gamma   90.00
#
_symmetry.space_group_name_H-M   'P 1'
#
loop_
_entity.id
_entity.type
_entity.pdbx_description
1 polymer ?
#
loop_
_entity_poly.entity_id
_entity_poly.type
_entity_poly.pdbx_seq_one_letter_code
_entity_poly.pdbx_strand_id
1 'polypeptide(L)'
;YSKKRKLIGDFLFGVSFMFLGLGTLRQAGIDMDLAHNQAVLDFFSQFDPRSFFTTIVFLLIGSILTMCVQSSAAIMAITMILCSTGVLPIYQGIALVLGENIGTTVTSNLAALTANTQARRAAMAHMVFNVFGFIWVLCVLHPFINMVCSWVGYDVDMPKTAAGFAANAAK
;
A
#
# COMPACT_ATOMS: atom_id res chain seq x y z
N TYR A 1 -13.99 11.43 -38.70
CA TYR A 1 -13.22 11.67 -37.46
C TYR A 1 -11.88 10.95 -37.56
N SER A 2 -10.76 11.67 -37.39
CA SER A 2 -9.41 11.08 -37.45
C SER A 2 -9.24 10.05 -36.34
N LYS A 3 -8.71 8.83 -36.63
CA LYS A 3 -8.39 7.78 -35.66
C LYS A 3 -7.61 8.32 -34.46
N LYS A 4 -6.71 9.29 -34.69
CA LYS A 4 -5.92 9.94 -33.63
C LYS A 4 -6.78 10.69 -32.61
N ARG A 5 -7.83 11.42 -33.05
CA ARG A 5 -8.70 12.16 -32.13
C ARG A 5 -9.52 11.23 -31.26
N LYS A 6 -9.99 10.10 -31.83
CA LYS A 6 -10.68 9.07 -31.06
C LYS A 6 -9.79 8.48 -29.98
N LEU A 7 -8.54 8.09 -30.30
CA LEU A 7 -7.59 7.55 -29.36
C LEU A 7 -7.27 8.52 -28.21
N ILE A 8 -7.12 9.81 -28.53
CA ILE A 8 -6.89 10.84 -27.50
C ILE A 8 -8.15 10.98 -26.61
N GLY A 9 -9.34 10.96 -27.19
CA GLY A 9 -10.59 11.01 -26.44
C GLY A 9 -10.74 9.81 -25.51
N ASP A 10 -10.52 8.61 -26.01
CA ASP A 10 -10.59 7.37 -25.24
C ASP A 10 -9.56 7.36 -24.08
N PHE A 11 -8.35 7.86 -24.34
CA PHE A 11 -7.31 8.01 -23.31
C PHE A 11 -7.72 9.00 -22.21
N LEU A 12 -8.17 10.21 -22.59
CA LEU A 12 -8.60 11.23 -21.63
C LEU A 12 -9.80 10.76 -20.81
N PHE A 13 -10.72 10.05 -21.45
CA PHE A 13 -11.87 9.46 -20.80
C PHE A 13 -11.45 8.42 -19.76
N GLY A 14 -10.54 7.50 -20.14
CA GLY A 14 -9.98 6.51 -19.21
C GLY A 14 -9.28 7.13 -18.01
N VAL A 15 -8.45 8.16 -18.24
CA VAL A 15 -7.78 8.90 -17.17
C VAL A 15 -8.78 9.59 -16.25
N SER A 16 -9.84 10.20 -16.81
CA SER A 16 -10.90 10.85 -16.02
C SER A 16 -11.64 9.86 -15.12
N PHE A 17 -11.98 8.68 -15.64
CA PHE A 17 -12.62 7.63 -14.85
C PHE A 17 -11.68 7.08 -13.77
N MET A 18 -10.38 6.97 -14.06
CA MET A 18 -9.40 6.55 -13.07
C MET A 18 -9.38 7.54 -11.88
N PHE A 19 -9.31 8.85 -12.16
CA PHE A 19 -9.34 9.86 -11.09
C PHE A 19 -10.68 9.91 -10.35
N LEU A 20 -11.79 9.74 -11.05
CA LEU A 20 -13.10 9.65 -10.43
C LEU A 20 -13.17 8.44 -9.48
N GLY A 21 -12.73 7.27 -9.94
CA GLY A 21 -12.69 6.05 -9.11
C GLY A 21 -11.79 6.20 -7.89
N LEU A 22 -10.61 6.80 -8.05
CA LEU A 22 -9.71 7.08 -6.93
C LEU A 22 -10.32 8.07 -5.93
N GLY A 23 -10.99 9.11 -6.42
CA GLY A 23 -11.72 10.07 -5.58
C GLY A 23 -12.85 9.42 -4.79
N THR A 24 -13.64 8.54 -5.45
CA THR A 24 -14.72 7.78 -4.82
C THR A 24 -14.18 6.83 -3.75
N LEU A 25 -13.07 6.13 -4.04
CA LEU A 25 -12.42 5.25 -3.07
C LEU A 25 -11.94 6.01 -1.83
N ARG A 26 -11.33 7.18 -2.06
CA ARG A 26 -10.90 8.07 -0.96
C ARG A 26 -12.10 8.51 -0.12
N GLN A 27 -13.17 8.95 -0.75
CA GLN A 27 -14.37 9.38 -0.03
C GLN A 27 -14.98 8.23 0.78
N ALA A 28 -15.13 7.06 0.18
CA ALA A 28 -15.60 5.87 0.90
C ALA A 28 -14.73 5.54 2.13
N GLY A 29 -13.40 5.64 2.01
CA GLY A 29 -12.49 5.42 3.13
C GLY A 29 -12.68 6.43 4.28
N ILE A 30 -13.02 7.69 3.96
CA ILE A 30 -13.34 8.72 4.95
C ILE A 30 -14.70 8.45 5.58
N ASP A 31 -15.71 8.11 4.77
CA ASP A 31 -17.09 7.86 5.21
C ASP A 31 -17.21 6.62 6.11
N MET A 32 -16.30 5.66 5.98
CA MET A 32 -16.21 4.50 6.89
C MET A 32 -15.83 4.87 8.32
N ASP A 33 -15.28 6.07 8.52
CA ASP A 33 -14.90 6.62 9.83
C ASP A 33 -14.14 5.64 10.74
N LEU A 34 -13.20 4.92 10.14
CA LEU A 34 -12.43 3.87 10.83
C LEU A 34 -11.58 4.43 11.98
N ALA A 35 -11.27 5.74 11.93
CA ALA A 35 -10.51 6.41 12.98
C ALA A 35 -11.26 6.50 14.32
N HIS A 36 -12.58 6.46 14.32
CA HIS A 36 -13.41 6.45 15.52
C HIS A 36 -13.96 5.06 15.88
N ASN A 37 -13.65 4.06 15.08
CA ASN A 37 -14.08 2.68 15.37
C ASN A 37 -13.14 2.03 16.37
N GLN A 38 -13.60 1.88 17.62
CA GLN A 38 -12.79 1.33 18.72
C GLN A 38 -12.26 -0.08 18.41
N ALA A 39 -13.06 -0.93 17.78
CA ALA A 39 -12.62 -2.29 17.44
C ALA A 39 -11.44 -2.30 16.45
N VAL A 40 -11.42 -1.34 15.51
CA VAL A 40 -10.33 -1.18 14.55
C VAL A 40 -9.07 -0.67 15.24
N LEU A 41 -9.22 0.33 16.10
CA LEU A 41 -8.11 0.89 16.88
C LEU A 41 -7.51 -0.16 17.82
N ASP A 42 -8.35 -0.92 18.52
CA ASP A 42 -7.92 -1.99 19.43
C ASP A 42 -7.19 -3.10 18.67
N PHE A 43 -7.66 -3.45 17.46
CA PHE A 43 -6.96 -4.42 16.62
C PHE A 43 -5.53 -3.95 16.28
N PHE A 44 -5.37 -2.73 15.79
CA PHE A 44 -4.05 -2.22 15.44
C PHE A 44 -3.16 -1.96 16.66
N SER A 45 -3.73 -1.64 17.83
CA SER A 45 -2.99 -1.39 19.06
C SER A 45 -2.33 -2.66 19.65
N GLN A 46 -2.83 -3.85 19.30
CA GLN A 46 -2.26 -5.12 19.72
C GLN A 46 -0.88 -5.40 19.10
N PHE A 47 -0.55 -4.72 18.02
CA PHE A 47 0.70 -4.93 17.31
C PHE A 47 1.69 -3.81 17.62
N ASP A 48 2.89 -4.18 18.10
CA ASP A 48 3.99 -3.22 18.21
C ASP A 48 4.47 -2.84 16.80
N PRO A 49 4.35 -1.56 16.39
CA PRO A 49 4.71 -1.13 15.04
C PRO A 49 6.19 -1.33 14.69
N ARG A 50 7.06 -1.41 15.69
CA ARG A 50 8.50 -1.59 15.50
C ARG A 50 8.94 -3.06 15.54
N SER A 51 8.05 -3.97 15.88
CA SER A 51 8.34 -5.40 15.93
C SER A 51 8.54 -5.97 14.52
N PHE A 52 9.61 -6.71 14.32
CA PHE A 52 9.85 -7.47 13.09
C PHE A 52 8.71 -8.44 12.79
N PHE A 53 8.15 -9.08 13.81
CA PHE A 53 7.01 -9.97 13.66
C PHE A 53 5.79 -9.24 13.10
N THR A 54 5.48 -8.05 13.62
CA THR A 54 4.41 -7.20 13.10
C THR A 54 4.63 -6.85 11.63
N THR A 55 5.84 -6.50 11.24
CA THR A 55 6.19 -6.22 9.85
C THR A 55 5.87 -7.41 8.95
N ILE A 56 6.23 -8.62 9.35
CA ILE A 56 5.93 -9.85 8.57
C ILE A 56 4.42 -10.10 8.48
N VAL A 57 3.69 -9.94 9.59
CA VAL A 57 2.23 -10.12 9.59
C VAL A 57 1.54 -9.16 8.64
N PHE A 58 1.86 -7.87 8.69
CA PHE A 58 1.26 -6.87 7.82
C PHE A 58 1.68 -7.04 6.35
N LEU A 59 2.90 -7.47 6.10
CA LEU A 59 3.34 -7.85 4.77
C LEU A 59 2.50 -9.02 4.20
N LEU A 60 2.26 -10.06 4.99
CA LEU A 60 1.42 -11.17 4.56
C LEU A 60 -0.03 -10.73 4.31
N ILE A 61 -0.58 -9.86 5.16
CA ILE A 61 -1.89 -9.28 4.96
C ILE A 61 -1.95 -8.51 3.63
N GLY A 62 -0.98 -7.62 3.37
CA GLY A 62 -0.90 -6.86 2.11
C GLY A 62 -0.79 -7.77 0.88
N SER A 63 0.02 -8.85 0.98
CA SER A 63 0.15 -9.84 -0.09
C SER A 63 -1.17 -10.54 -0.38
N ILE A 64 -1.87 -11.02 0.66
CA ILE A 64 -3.14 -11.73 0.51
C ILE A 64 -4.22 -10.79 -0.04
N LEU A 65 -4.33 -9.58 0.50
CA LEU A 65 -5.29 -8.57 0.01
C LEU A 65 -5.07 -8.29 -1.48
N THR A 66 -3.82 -8.09 -1.89
CA THR A 66 -3.49 -7.83 -3.30
C THR A 66 -3.79 -9.03 -4.19
N MET A 67 -3.53 -10.25 -3.73
CA MET A 67 -3.91 -11.47 -4.47
C MET A 67 -5.42 -11.59 -4.65
N CYS A 68 -6.20 -11.23 -3.63
CA CYS A 68 -7.67 -11.30 -3.67
C CYS A 68 -8.27 -10.18 -4.54
N VAL A 69 -7.83 -8.95 -4.35
CA VAL A 69 -8.36 -7.76 -5.05
C VAL A 69 -7.79 -7.62 -6.45
N GLN A 70 -6.59 -8.17 -6.71
CA GLN A 70 -5.85 -8.07 -7.98
C GLN A 70 -5.58 -6.62 -8.43
N SER A 71 -5.54 -5.69 -7.48
CA SER A 71 -5.25 -4.29 -7.72
C SER A 71 -4.41 -3.70 -6.58
N SER A 72 -3.10 -3.67 -6.76
CA SER A 72 -2.18 -3.04 -5.81
C SER A 72 -2.47 -1.55 -5.64
N ALA A 73 -2.84 -0.85 -6.72
CA ALA A 73 -3.17 0.58 -6.64
C ALA A 73 -4.38 0.85 -5.73
N ALA A 74 -5.40 -0.02 -5.74
CA ALA A 74 -6.56 0.11 -4.85
C ALA A 74 -6.17 -0.13 -3.39
N ILE A 75 -5.38 -1.18 -3.11
CA ILE A 75 -4.92 -1.48 -1.74
C ILE A 75 -4.00 -0.36 -1.24
N MET A 76 -3.07 0.13 -2.07
CA MET A 76 -2.21 1.26 -1.72
C MET A 76 -3.02 2.51 -1.38
N ALA A 77 -4.06 2.84 -2.14
CA ALA A 77 -4.92 3.99 -1.86
C ALA A 77 -5.63 3.83 -0.50
N ILE A 78 -6.14 2.64 -0.17
CA ILE A 78 -6.75 2.33 1.13
C ILE A 78 -5.70 2.45 2.24
N THR A 79 -4.51 1.86 2.06
CA THR A 79 -3.40 1.94 3.01
C THR A 79 -3.02 3.40 3.30
N MET A 80 -2.92 4.23 2.27
CA MET A 80 -2.63 5.66 2.42
C MET A 80 -3.73 6.39 3.20
N ILE A 81 -5.00 6.09 2.95
CA ILE A 81 -6.12 6.68 3.70
C ILE A 81 -6.03 6.27 5.17
N LEU A 82 -5.85 4.99 5.48
CA LEU A 82 -5.71 4.49 6.84
C LEU A 82 -4.52 5.12 7.58
N CYS A 83 -3.40 5.32 6.89
CA CYS A 83 -2.25 6.03 7.46
C CYS A 83 -2.55 7.52 7.69
N SER A 84 -3.21 8.19 6.73
CA SER A 84 -3.51 9.62 6.83
C SER A 84 -4.57 9.95 7.89
N THR A 85 -5.46 9.02 8.17
CA THR A 85 -6.47 9.15 9.26
C THR A 85 -5.92 8.69 10.62
N GLY A 86 -4.69 8.16 10.64
CA GLY A 86 -4.05 7.72 11.87
C GLY A 86 -4.50 6.37 12.42
N VAL A 87 -5.35 5.66 11.70
CA VAL A 87 -5.80 4.30 12.05
C VAL A 87 -4.63 3.32 11.97
N LEU A 88 -3.81 3.46 10.91
CA LEU A 88 -2.69 2.58 10.63
C LEU A 88 -1.36 3.30 10.87
N PRO A 89 -0.51 2.82 11.79
CA PRO A 89 0.84 3.36 11.95
C PRO A 89 1.68 3.23 10.69
N ILE A 90 2.57 4.20 10.46
CA ILE A 90 3.37 4.30 9.23
C ILE A 90 4.20 3.03 8.94
N TYR A 91 4.79 2.41 9.97
CA TYR A 91 5.57 1.17 9.80
C TYR A 91 4.72 0.01 9.29
N GLN A 92 3.51 -0.12 9.81
CA GLN A 92 2.55 -1.14 9.38
C GLN A 92 2.03 -0.85 7.97
N GLY A 93 1.79 0.42 7.64
CA GLY A 93 1.40 0.85 6.30
C GLY A 93 2.48 0.51 5.26
N ILE A 94 3.74 0.78 5.57
CA ILE A 94 4.86 0.43 4.68
C ILE A 94 5.00 -1.09 4.53
N ALA A 95 4.82 -1.85 5.62
CA ALA A 95 4.83 -3.31 5.57
C ALA A 95 3.73 -3.87 4.66
N LEU A 96 2.51 -3.28 4.73
CA LEU A 96 1.40 -3.60 3.81
C LEU A 96 1.81 -3.37 2.35
N VAL A 97 2.35 -2.19 2.02
CA VAL A 97 2.79 -1.83 0.66
C VAL A 97 3.89 -2.78 0.16
N LEU A 98 4.83 -3.17 1.00
CA LEU A 98 5.83 -4.19 0.64
C LEU A 98 5.17 -5.52 0.32
N GLY A 99 4.15 -5.91 1.08
CA GLY A 99 3.36 -7.10 0.84
C GLY A 99 2.58 -7.04 -0.48
N GLU A 100 2.03 -5.89 -0.83
CA GLU A 100 1.34 -5.67 -2.11
C GLU A 100 2.22 -5.99 -3.31
N ASN A 101 3.49 -5.59 -3.27
CA ASN A 101 4.46 -5.92 -4.32
C ASN A 101 4.67 -7.43 -4.46
N ILE A 102 4.76 -8.14 -3.33
CA ILE A 102 4.87 -9.61 -3.36
C ILE A 102 3.58 -10.24 -3.90
N GLY A 103 2.41 -9.80 -3.42
CA GLY A 103 1.11 -10.28 -3.89
C GLY A 103 0.94 -10.15 -5.41
N THR A 104 1.35 -9.01 -5.98
CA THR A 104 1.34 -8.77 -7.42
C THR A 104 2.24 -9.75 -8.18
N THR A 105 3.42 -10.08 -7.63
CA THR A 105 4.32 -11.04 -8.28
C THR A 105 3.81 -12.47 -8.21
N VAL A 106 3.14 -12.84 -7.13
CA VAL A 106 2.49 -14.15 -6.99
C VAL A 106 1.39 -14.31 -8.03
N THR A 107 0.48 -13.32 -8.18
CA THR A 107 -0.59 -13.36 -9.19
C THR A 107 -0.04 -13.42 -10.60
N SER A 108 1.04 -12.67 -10.90
CA SER A 108 1.73 -12.72 -12.19
C SER A 108 2.32 -14.11 -12.49
N ASN A 109 2.90 -14.78 -11.49
CA ASN A 109 3.42 -16.14 -11.62
C ASN A 109 2.30 -17.17 -11.81
N LEU A 110 1.16 -17.03 -11.09
CA LEU A 110 -0.01 -17.88 -11.29
C LEU A 110 -0.55 -17.74 -12.72
N ALA A 111 -0.68 -16.53 -13.24
CA ALA A 111 -1.09 -16.27 -14.61
C ALA A 111 -0.10 -16.87 -15.63
N ALA A 112 1.20 -16.85 -15.33
CA ALA A 112 2.23 -17.38 -16.19
C ALA A 112 2.27 -18.93 -16.24
N LEU A 113 1.60 -19.65 -15.34
CA LEU A 113 1.57 -21.12 -15.34
C LEU A 113 1.00 -21.70 -16.63
N THR A 114 0.05 -21.03 -17.25
CA THR A 114 -0.57 -21.44 -18.53
C THR A 114 0.09 -20.79 -19.75
N ALA A 115 1.07 -19.91 -19.52
CA ALA A 115 1.73 -19.16 -20.58
C ALA A 115 2.96 -19.90 -21.14
N ASN A 116 3.57 -19.34 -22.19
CA ASN A 116 4.77 -19.85 -22.81
C ASN A 116 6.01 -19.71 -21.89
N THR A 117 7.10 -20.40 -22.24
CA THR A 117 8.34 -20.46 -21.45
C THR A 117 8.93 -19.05 -21.20
N GLN A 118 8.83 -18.15 -22.15
CA GLN A 118 9.37 -16.78 -22.00
C GLN A 118 8.59 -15.98 -20.96
N ALA A 119 7.26 -16.06 -20.97
CA ALA A 119 6.42 -15.41 -19.97
C ALA A 119 6.67 -15.97 -18.56
N ARG A 120 6.85 -17.30 -18.43
CA ARG A 120 7.21 -17.95 -17.16
C ARG A 120 8.55 -17.45 -16.61
N ARG A 121 9.56 -17.34 -17.46
CA ARG A 121 10.88 -16.81 -17.08
C ARG A 121 10.78 -15.35 -16.63
N ALA A 122 10.01 -14.51 -17.34
CA ALA A 122 9.81 -13.12 -17.00
C ALA A 122 9.08 -12.98 -15.64
N ALA A 123 8.01 -13.76 -15.41
CA ALA A 123 7.29 -13.75 -14.15
C ALA A 123 8.16 -14.20 -12.97
N MET A 124 8.97 -15.26 -13.16
CA MET A 124 9.90 -15.75 -12.15
C MET A 124 11.00 -14.72 -11.84
N ALA A 125 11.57 -14.08 -12.86
CA ALA A 125 12.58 -13.03 -12.67
C ALA A 125 12.00 -11.85 -11.88
N HIS A 126 10.76 -11.44 -12.19
CA HIS A 126 10.05 -10.39 -11.46
C HIS A 126 9.83 -10.78 -9.98
N MET A 127 9.44 -12.03 -9.71
CA MET A 127 9.25 -12.51 -8.34
C MET A 127 10.58 -12.52 -7.56
N VAL A 128 11.64 -13.06 -8.16
CA VAL A 128 12.98 -13.10 -7.52
C VAL A 128 13.48 -11.69 -7.21
N PHE A 129 13.30 -10.75 -8.14
CA PHE A 129 13.68 -9.35 -7.95
C PHE A 129 12.93 -8.72 -6.77
N ASN A 130 11.60 -8.93 -6.69
CA ASN A 130 10.80 -8.37 -5.58
C ASN A 130 11.13 -9.02 -4.23
N VAL A 131 11.34 -10.34 -4.20
CA VAL A 131 11.74 -11.04 -2.96
C VAL A 131 13.11 -10.55 -2.48
N PHE A 132 14.07 -10.41 -3.40
CA PHE A 132 15.38 -9.86 -3.05
C PHE A 132 15.29 -8.41 -2.56
N GLY A 133 14.53 -7.58 -3.28
CA GLY A 133 14.27 -6.18 -2.90
C GLY A 133 13.60 -6.08 -1.52
N PHE A 134 12.63 -6.95 -1.24
CA PHE A 134 11.98 -7.02 0.06
C PHE A 134 12.98 -7.36 1.19
N ILE A 135 13.81 -8.39 1.02
CA ILE A 135 14.81 -8.77 2.03
C ILE A 135 15.76 -7.61 2.28
N TRP A 136 16.23 -6.94 1.23
CA TRP A 136 17.12 -5.80 1.35
C TRP A 136 16.45 -4.62 2.08
N VAL A 137 15.19 -4.30 1.71
CA VAL A 137 14.42 -3.22 2.35
C VAL A 137 14.19 -3.51 3.82
N LEU A 138 13.90 -4.75 4.22
CA LEU A 138 13.74 -5.12 5.63
C LEU A 138 14.98 -4.78 6.47
N CYS A 139 16.19 -4.96 5.92
CA CYS A 139 17.43 -4.65 6.62
C CYS A 139 17.61 -3.16 6.89
N VAL A 140 17.07 -2.29 5.99
CA VAL A 140 17.24 -0.83 6.08
C VAL A 140 15.94 -0.10 6.46
N LEU A 141 14.85 -0.82 6.72
CA LEU A 141 13.51 -0.25 6.89
C LEU A 141 13.46 0.84 7.96
N HIS A 142 13.90 0.51 9.18
CA HIS A 142 13.84 1.44 10.31
C HIS A 142 14.71 2.69 10.11
N PRO A 143 16.01 2.57 9.77
CA PRO A 143 16.82 3.75 9.54
C PRO A 143 16.34 4.59 8.36
N PHE A 144 15.80 3.96 7.30
CA PHE A 144 15.25 4.66 6.16
C PHE A 144 13.99 5.45 6.51
N ILE A 145 13.04 4.83 7.22
CA ILE A 145 11.81 5.51 7.65
C ILE A 145 12.15 6.69 8.58
N ASN A 146 13.02 6.48 9.56
CA ASN A 146 13.43 7.54 10.48
C ASN A 146 14.08 8.72 9.74
N MET A 147 14.93 8.42 8.75
CA MET A 147 15.54 9.46 7.91
C MET A 147 14.49 10.26 7.14
N VAL A 148 13.56 9.60 6.46
CA VAL A 148 12.50 10.26 5.69
C VAL A 148 11.59 11.07 6.61
N CYS A 149 11.17 10.51 7.74
CA CYS A 149 10.33 11.20 8.72
C CYS A 149 11.03 12.44 9.29
N SER A 150 12.33 12.35 9.55
CA SER A 150 13.14 13.50 9.97
C SER A 150 13.17 14.63 8.93
N TRP A 151 13.24 14.29 7.64
CA TRP A 151 13.21 15.30 6.57
C TRP A 151 11.86 15.97 6.39
N VAL A 152 10.79 15.22 6.58
CA VAL A 152 9.40 15.71 6.44
C VAL A 152 8.94 16.41 7.73
N GLY A 153 9.66 16.25 8.85
CA GLY A 153 9.25 16.74 10.16
C GLY A 153 8.16 15.91 10.82
N TYR A 154 7.90 14.70 10.31
CA TYR A 154 6.93 13.76 10.87
C TYR A 154 7.51 13.05 12.09
N ASP A 155 6.83 13.14 13.22
CA ASP A 155 7.21 12.44 14.45
C ASP A 155 6.54 11.05 14.51
N VAL A 156 7.36 10.02 14.36
CA VAL A 156 6.90 8.60 14.36
C VAL A 156 6.47 8.15 15.76
N ASP A 157 7.01 8.80 16.80
CA ASP A 157 6.79 8.45 18.20
C ASP A 157 5.65 9.24 18.85
N MET A 158 5.00 10.14 18.10
CA MET A 158 3.82 10.84 18.61
C MET A 158 2.73 9.89 19.07
N PRO A 159 2.04 10.20 20.19
CA PRO A 159 0.93 9.38 20.65
C PRO A 159 -0.11 9.14 19.56
N LYS A 160 -0.56 7.90 19.44
CA LYS A 160 -1.59 7.47 18.47
C LYS A 160 -2.98 7.99 18.85
N THR A 161 -3.07 9.27 19.19
CA THR A 161 -4.31 9.98 19.51
C THR A 161 -4.68 10.88 18.33
N ALA A 162 -5.97 11.18 18.17
CA ALA A 162 -6.44 12.11 17.14
C ALA A 162 -5.70 13.45 17.18
N ALA A 163 -5.36 13.95 18.37
CA ALA A 163 -4.56 15.15 18.56
C ALA A 163 -3.12 15.03 18.07
N GLY A 164 -2.47 13.87 18.30
CA GLY A 164 -1.11 13.58 17.82
C GLY A 164 -1.05 13.51 16.30
N PHE A 165 -2.05 12.91 15.65
CA PHE A 165 -2.15 12.86 14.18
C PHE A 165 -2.41 14.23 13.57
N ALA A 166 -3.30 15.04 14.18
CA ALA A 166 -3.55 16.40 13.74
C ALA A 166 -2.29 17.27 13.86
N ALA A 167 -1.49 17.10 14.91
CA ALA A 167 -0.23 17.82 15.09
C ALA A 167 0.83 17.41 14.05
N ASN A 168 0.89 16.13 13.67
CA ASN A 168 1.78 15.66 12.60
C ASN A 168 1.33 16.12 11.19
N ALA A 169 0.02 16.17 10.95
CA ALA A 169 -0.53 16.64 9.67
C ALA A 169 -0.36 18.15 9.45
N ALA A 170 -0.13 18.92 10.52
CA ALA A 170 0.07 20.37 10.47
C ALA A 170 1.54 20.78 10.24
N LYS A 171 2.48 19.82 10.22
CA LYS A 171 3.93 20.03 9.94
C LYS A 171 4.24 19.81 8.47
#